data_3fd227a21bc2badf1ce6ded026f13bee
#
_entry.id   3fd227a21bc2badf1ce6ded026f13bee
#
_cell.length_a   1.000
_cell.length_b   1.000
_cell.length_c   1.000
_cell.angle_alpha   90.00
_cell.angle_beta   90.00
_cell.angle_gamma   90.00
#
_symmetry.space_group_name_H-M   'P 1'
#
loop_
_entity.id
_entity.type
_entity.pdbx_description
1 polymer ?
#
loop_
_entity_poly.entity_id
_entity_poly.type
_entity_poly.pdbx_seq_one_letter_code
_entity_poly.pdbx_strand_id
1 'polypeptide(L)'
;MNRLVISKFIALLIGLACIGLAYNYNKTATYQVSGTIYGTYWKLVSTEYISDTLKQSIQNELERIDLIASNYKIESELSAINKKPVNTELRISPEMAKLLTYAEQLHELTEGYYDVTLGSLVIDAGFGPTSHAIQEALAVSKNRFTLINGNTLIKND
;
A
#
# COMPACT_ATOMS: atom_id res chain seq x y z
N MET A 1 -64.77 -19.64 11.21
CA MET A 1 -63.43 -19.71 10.64
C MET A 1 -62.76 -20.99 11.17
N ASN A 2 -62.40 -21.91 10.28
CA ASN A 2 -61.95 -23.26 10.68
C ASN A 2 -60.63 -23.20 11.49
N ARG A 3 -60.62 -23.92 12.63
CA ARG A 3 -59.40 -23.99 13.50
C ARG A 3 -58.11 -24.33 12.72
N LEU A 4 -58.23 -25.16 11.68
CA LEU A 4 -57.15 -25.52 10.76
C LEU A 4 -56.59 -24.33 9.95
N VAL A 5 -57.40 -23.37 9.57
CA VAL A 5 -56.98 -22.18 8.83
C VAL A 5 -56.25 -21.22 9.76
N ILE A 6 -56.75 -21.06 10.99
CA ILE A 6 -56.13 -20.22 12.01
C ILE A 6 -54.73 -20.75 12.38
N SER A 7 -54.57 -22.07 12.56
CA SER A 7 -53.26 -22.65 12.91
C SER A 7 -52.23 -22.49 11.79
N LYS A 8 -52.64 -22.58 10.52
CA LYS A 8 -51.76 -22.34 9.36
C LYS A 8 -51.33 -20.87 9.27
N PHE A 9 -52.22 -19.93 9.57
CA PHE A 9 -51.90 -18.50 9.63
C PHE A 9 -50.92 -18.18 10.73
N ILE A 10 -51.08 -18.75 11.93
CA ILE A 10 -50.17 -18.58 13.05
C ILE A 10 -48.80 -19.16 12.72
N ALA A 11 -48.73 -20.35 12.13
CA ALA A 11 -47.45 -20.96 11.71
C ALA A 11 -46.74 -20.12 10.66
N LEU A 12 -47.43 -19.52 9.70
CA LEU A 12 -46.89 -18.61 8.71
C LEU A 12 -46.29 -17.34 9.36
N LEU A 13 -47.03 -16.73 10.31
CA LEU A 13 -46.56 -15.55 11.04
C LEU A 13 -45.31 -15.83 11.87
N ILE A 14 -45.26 -16.99 12.56
CA ILE A 14 -44.09 -17.40 13.30
C ILE A 14 -42.90 -17.60 12.35
N GLY A 15 -43.09 -18.26 11.22
CA GLY A 15 -42.05 -18.45 10.20
C GLY A 15 -41.50 -17.15 9.68
N LEU A 16 -42.37 -16.18 9.35
CA LEU A 16 -41.94 -14.83 8.93
C LEU A 16 -41.21 -14.07 10.04
N ALA A 17 -41.64 -14.18 11.28
CA ALA A 17 -40.99 -13.58 12.44
C ALA A 17 -39.61 -14.19 12.64
N CYS A 18 -39.43 -15.52 12.55
CA CYS A 18 -38.15 -16.19 12.64
C CYS A 18 -37.19 -15.77 11.51
N ILE A 19 -37.68 -15.63 10.27
CA ILE A 19 -36.88 -15.13 9.15
C ILE A 19 -36.45 -13.69 9.40
N GLY A 20 -37.35 -12.82 9.88
CA GLY A 20 -37.05 -11.44 10.22
C GLY A 20 -36.00 -11.30 11.33
N LEU A 21 -36.12 -12.15 12.38
CA LEU A 21 -35.14 -12.20 13.46
C LEU A 21 -33.78 -12.72 12.98
N ALA A 22 -33.74 -13.77 12.18
CA ALA A 22 -32.51 -14.31 11.61
C ALA A 22 -31.83 -13.30 10.68
N TYR A 23 -32.60 -12.57 9.87
CA TYR A 23 -32.07 -11.52 9.01
C TYR A 23 -31.45 -10.36 9.80
N ASN A 24 -32.09 -9.93 10.89
CA ASN A 24 -31.55 -8.89 11.77
C ASN A 24 -30.33 -9.36 12.59
N TYR A 25 -30.36 -10.62 13.04
CA TYR A 25 -29.26 -11.20 13.83
C TYR A 25 -27.97 -11.34 13.00
N ASN A 26 -28.08 -11.61 11.71
CA ASN A 26 -26.93 -11.69 10.80
C ASN A 26 -26.43 -10.33 10.27
N LYS A 27 -27.07 -9.23 10.61
CA LYS A 27 -26.57 -7.89 10.30
C LYS A 27 -25.49 -7.48 11.30
N THR A 28 -24.27 -7.95 11.07
CA THR A 28 -23.09 -7.38 11.75
C THR A 28 -22.91 -5.95 11.25
N ALA A 29 -23.09 -4.98 12.13
CA ALA A 29 -22.79 -3.59 11.81
C ALA A 29 -21.31 -3.49 11.41
N THR A 30 -21.03 -2.91 10.25
CA THR A 30 -19.67 -2.65 9.80
C THR A 30 -19.42 -1.16 9.78
N TYR A 31 -18.29 -0.77 10.36
CA TYR A 31 -17.75 0.58 10.28
C TYR A 31 -16.76 0.64 9.14
N GLN A 32 -16.74 1.76 8.41
CA GLN A 32 -15.78 1.93 7.34
C GLN A 32 -15.25 3.35 7.32
N VAL A 33 -13.95 3.46 7.09
CA VAL A 33 -13.26 4.72 6.84
C VAL A 33 -12.40 4.58 5.61
N SER A 34 -12.13 5.69 4.93
CA SER A 34 -11.28 5.72 3.75
C SER A 34 -10.51 7.03 3.69
N GLY A 35 -9.47 7.06 2.87
CA GLY A 35 -8.69 8.22 2.54
C GLY A 35 -8.03 8.05 1.18
N THR A 36 -7.24 9.04 0.77
CA THR A 36 -6.51 9.03 -0.50
C THR A 36 -5.01 9.05 -0.25
N ILE A 37 -4.26 8.26 -1.03
CA ILE A 37 -2.81 8.21 -1.01
C ILE A 37 -2.28 7.57 -2.31
N TYR A 38 -1.07 7.86 -2.73
CA TYR A 38 -0.39 7.26 -3.90
C TYR A 38 -1.20 7.36 -5.22
N GLY A 39 -1.99 8.44 -5.38
CA GLY A 39 -2.88 8.60 -6.55
C GLY A 39 -4.09 7.67 -6.57
N THR A 40 -4.38 6.98 -5.47
CA THR A 40 -5.52 6.08 -5.30
C THR A 40 -6.20 6.29 -3.93
N TYR A 41 -7.03 5.37 -3.50
CA TYR A 41 -7.69 5.42 -2.19
C TYR A 41 -7.43 4.15 -1.38
N TRP A 42 -7.47 4.30 -0.07
CA TRP A 42 -7.49 3.20 0.87
C TRP A 42 -8.84 3.13 1.60
N LYS A 43 -9.19 1.95 2.05
CA LYS A 43 -10.42 1.68 2.78
C LYS A 43 -10.16 0.66 3.89
N LEU A 44 -10.62 0.98 5.10
CA LEU A 44 -10.66 0.07 6.24
C LEU A 44 -12.11 -0.25 6.58
N VAL A 45 -12.40 -1.53 6.73
CA VAL A 45 -13.71 -2.05 7.17
C VAL A 45 -13.49 -2.87 8.43
N SER A 46 -14.29 -2.62 9.46
CA SER A 46 -14.20 -3.31 10.75
C SER A 46 -15.61 -3.59 11.29
N THR A 47 -15.74 -4.62 12.13
CA THR A 47 -16.92 -4.84 12.95
C THR A 47 -16.92 -4.02 14.24
N GLU A 48 -15.77 -3.42 14.57
CA GLU A 48 -15.60 -2.53 15.71
C GLU A 48 -15.57 -1.07 15.24
N TYR A 49 -15.95 -0.16 16.13
CA TYR A 49 -15.94 1.27 15.84
C TYR A 49 -14.54 1.77 15.50
N ILE A 50 -14.44 2.48 14.40
CA ILE A 50 -13.20 3.13 13.93
C ILE A 50 -13.25 4.60 14.31
N SER A 51 -12.37 5.01 15.22
CA SER A 51 -12.27 6.41 15.64
C SER A 51 -11.61 7.30 14.59
N ASP A 52 -11.92 8.60 14.61
CA ASP A 52 -11.23 9.58 13.75
C ASP A 52 -9.73 9.64 14.03
N THR A 53 -9.32 9.42 15.28
CA THR A 53 -7.91 9.33 15.67
C THR A 53 -7.22 8.18 14.98
N LEU A 54 -7.84 6.99 14.91
CA LEU A 54 -7.29 5.85 14.21
C LEU A 54 -7.19 6.11 12.69
N LYS A 55 -8.25 6.69 12.11
CA LYS A 55 -8.24 7.09 10.71
C LYS A 55 -7.08 8.03 10.40
N GLN A 56 -6.88 9.05 11.24
CA GLN A 56 -5.79 10.02 11.07
C GLN A 56 -4.42 9.35 11.25
N SER A 57 -4.27 8.45 12.20
CA SER A 57 -3.02 7.71 12.40
C SER A 57 -2.65 6.85 11.18
N ILE A 58 -3.64 6.19 10.56
CA ILE A 58 -3.42 5.44 9.33
C ILE A 58 -2.99 6.37 8.19
N GLN A 59 -3.68 7.50 8.02
CA GLN A 59 -3.34 8.47 6.97
C GLN A 59 -1.91 9.01 7.15
N ASN A 60 -1.55 9.40 8.37
CA ASN A 60 -0.21 9.91 8.69
C ASN A 60 0.88 8.86 8.41
N GLU A 61 0.63 7.59 8.74
CA GLU A 61 1.59 6.51 8.49
C GLU A 61 1.77 6.25 7.00
N LEU A 62 0.69 6.26 6.21
CA LEU A 62 0.76 6.14 4.77
C LEU A 62 1.53 7.32 4.13
N GLU A 63 1.29 8.54 4.60
CA GLU A 63 2.03 9.73 4.16
C GLU A 63 3.51 9.67 4.53
N ARG A 64 3.84 9.15 5.70
CA ARG A 64 5.22 8.91 6.14
C ARG A 64 5.96 7.95 5.19
N ILE A 65 5.32 6.84 4.83
CA ILE A 65 5.89 5.88 3.88
C ILE A 65 6.02 6.48 2.48
N ASP A 66 5.06 7.32 2.07
CA ASP A 66 5.13 8.02 0.79
C ASP A 66 6.34 8.96 0.70
N LEU A 67 6.69 9.65 1.79
CA LEU A 67 7.90 10.46 1.85
C LEU A 67 9.20 9.64 1.81
N ILE A 68 9.14 8.37 2.15
CA ILE A 68 10.30 7.48 2.04
C ILE A 68 10.41 6.93 0.62
N ALA A 69 9.36 6.31 0.10
CA ALA A 69 9.45 5.41 -1.05
C ALA A 69 8.78 5.92 -2.34
N SER A 70 8.25 7.14 -2.38
CA SER A 70 7.62 7.68 -3.59
C SER A 70 8.65 8.04 -4.65
N ASN A 71 8.43 7.58 -5.87
CA ASN A 71 9.13 8.06 -7.05
C ASN A 71 8.46 9.27 -7.72
N TYR A 72 7.27 9.68 -7.24
CA TYR A 72 6.53 10.86 -7.73
C TYR A 72 6.83 12.12 -6.93
N LYS A 73 7.23 12.00 -5.66
CA LYS A 73 7.54 13.12 -4.78
C LYS A 73 9.02 13.48 -4.87
N ILE A 74 9.30 14.72 -5.28
CA ILE A 74 10.68 15.23 -5.42
C ILE A 74 11.41 15.26 -4.08
N GLU A 75 10.68 15.49 -2.99
CA GLU A 75 11.17 15.54 -1.61
C GLU A 75 11.31 14.17 -0.95
N SER A 76 10.92 13.08 -1.61
CA SER A 76 11.05 11.74 -1.03
C SER A 76 12.52 11.30 -0.91
N GLU A 77 12.77 10.40 0.04
CA GLU A 77 14.09 9.81 0.22
C GLU A 77 14.54 9.03 -1.03
N LEU A 78 13.62 8.27 -1.65
CA LEU A 78 13.89 7.57 -2.91
C LEU A 78 14.31 8.53 -4.03
N SER A 79 13.65 9.67 -4.15
CA SER A 79 14.02 10.71 -5.13
C SER A 79 15.40 11.31 -4.82
N ALA A 80 15.75 11.47 -3.55
CA ALA A 80 17.09 11.91 -3.13
C ALA A 80 18.16 10.88 -3.49
N ILE A 81 17.88 9.59 -3.29
CA ILE A 81 18.77 8.49 -3.70
C ILE A 81 18.97 8.50 -5.21
N ASN A 82 17.89 8.64 -5.98
CA ASN A 82 17.96 8.63 -7.45
C ASN A 82 18.81 9.77 -8.01
N LYS A 83 18.79 10.95 -7.39
CA LYS A 83 19.57 12.13 -7.77
C LYS A 83 21.05 12.06 -7.40
N LYS A 84 21.45 11.16 -6.49
CA LYS A 84 22.87 11.06 -6.11
C LYS A 84 23.71 10.50 -7.24
N PRO A 85 24.93 11.04 -7.44
CA PRO A 85 25.89 10.44 -8.36
C PRO A 85 26.25 9.01 -7.93
N VAL A 86 26.68 8.22 -8.91
CA VAL A 86 27.27 6.89 -8.65
C VAL A 86 28.53 7.00 -7.79
N ASN A 87 28.87 5.93 -7.08
CA ASN A 87 30.04 5.84 -6.20
C ASN A 87 30.05 6.90 -5.06
N THR A 88 28.86 7.40 -4.70
CA THR A 88 28.71 8.35 -3.60
C THR A 88 27.97 7.70 -2.44
N GLU A 89 28.52 7.80 -1.24
CA GLU A 89 27.84 7.35 -0.03
C GLU A 89 26.65 8.23 0.31
N LEU A 90 25.53 7.61 0.65
CA LEU A 90 24.33 8.26 1.15
C LEU A 90 23.81 7.52 2.38
N ARG A 91 23.65 8.25 3.47
CA ARG A 91 22.96 7.71 4.64
C ARG A 91 21.47 7.68 4.37
N ILE A 92 20.83 6.52 4.58
CA ILE A 92 19.42 6.28 4.35
C ILE A 92 18.70 5.92 5.66
N SER A 93 17.37 6.05 5.66
CA SER A 93 16.55 5.65 6.79
C SER A 93 16.57 4.12 6.99
N PRO A 94 16.35 3.64 8.22
CA PRO A 94 16.22 2.20 8.48
C PRO A 94 15.11 1.55 7.65
N GLU A 95 14.01 2.27 7.41
CA GLU A 95 12.90 1.83 6.59
C GLU A 95 13.30 1.63 5.12
N MET A 96 14.01 2.61 4.54
CA MET A 96 14.53 2.50 3.18
C MET A 96 15.54 1.36 3.06
N ALA A 97 16.45 1.23 4.01
CA ALA A 97 17.40 0.13 4.05
C ALA A 97 16.70 -1.24 4.07
N LYS A 98 15.63 -1.36 4.85
CA LYS A 98 14.81 -2.58 4.92
C LYS A 98 14.09 -2.86 3.59
N LEU A 99 13.51 -1.84 2.95
CA LEU A 99 12.88 -1.98 1.64
C LEU A 99 13.87 -2.47 0.58
N LEU A 100 15.06 -1.87 0.53
CA LEU A 100 16.12 -2.27 -0.41
C LEU A 100 16.64 -3.68 -0.13
N THR A 101 16.77 -4.07 1.13
CA THR A 101 17.15 -5.44 1.50
C THR A 101 16.10 -6.45 1.01
N TYR A 102 14.82 -6.18 1.18
CA TYR A 102 13.75 -7.03 0.63
C TYR A 102 13.76 -7.07 -0.89
N ALA A 103 14.04 -5.95 -1.54
CA ALA A 103 14.16 -5.89 -2.98
C ALA A 103 15.28 -6.79 -3.51
N GLU A 104 16.44 -6.81 -2.84
CA GLU A 104 17.53 -7.72 -3.17
C GLU A 104 17.14 -9.20 -2.99
N GLN A 105 16.51 -9.54 -1.86
CA GLN A 105 16.01 -10.89 -1.63
C GLN A 105 15.02 -11.35 -2.71
N LEU A 106 14.09 -10.45 -3.12
CA LEU A 106 13.16 -10.74 -4.20
C LEU A 106 13.84 -10.89 -5.54
N HIS A 107 14.87 -10.08 -5.83
CA HIS A 107 15.67 -10.24 -7.05
C HIS A 107 16.33 -11.62 -7.11
N GLU A 108 16.98 -12.04 -6.04
CA GLU A 108 17.61 -13.35 -5.95
C GLU A 108 16.57 -14.49 -6.08
N LEU A 109 15.47 -14.39 -5.32
CA LEU A 109 14.41 -15.40 -5.33
C LEU A 109 13.73 -15.56 -6.68
N THR A 110 13.66 -14.49 -7.46
CA THR A 110 13.04 -14.48 -8.79
C THR A 110 14.05 -14.63 -9.92
N GLU A 111 15.29 -14.98 -9.62
CA GLU A 111 16.35 -15.14 -10.62
C GLU A 111 16.53 -13.89 -11.52
N GLY A 112 16.30 -12.70 -10.94
CA GLY A 112 16.43 -11.41 -11.63
C GLY A 112 15.17 -10.90 -12.34
N TYR A 113 14.05 -11.65 -12.34
CA TYR A 113 12.79 -11.16 -12.93
C TYR A 113 12.21 -9.96 -12.18
N TYR A 114 12.47 -9.84 -10.90
CA TYR A 114 12.18 -8.63 -10.11
C TYR A 114 13.46 -7.83 -9.94
N ASP A 115 13.47 -6.59 -10.42
CA ASP A 115 14.63 -5.70 -10.30
C ASP A 115 14.21 -4.25 -10.09
N VAL A 116 14.54 -3.68 -8.93
CA VAL A 116 14.24 -2.29 -8.57
C VAL A 116 15.13 -1.28 -9.26
N THR A 117 16.20 -1.70 -9.92
CA THR A 117 17.11 -0.80 -10.64
C THR A 117 16.60 -0.42 -12.03
N LEU A 118 15.52 -1.05 -12.51
CA LEU A 118 14.93 -0.81 -13.83
C LEU A 118 14.03 0.46 -13.90
N GLY A 119 14.08 1.33 -12.89
CA GLY A 119 13.20 2.50 -12.80
C GLY A 119 13.22 3.41 -14.04
N SER A 120 14.39 3.66 -14.63
CA SER A 120 14.50 4.44 -15.87
C SER A 120 13.83 3.77 -17.07
N LEU A 121 14.00 2.48 -17.25
CA LEU A 121 13.35 1.72 -18.33
C LEU A 121 11.82 1.73 -18.19
N VAL A 122 11.33 1.67 -16.95
CA VAL A 122 9.88 1.75 -16.65
C VAL A 122 9.34 3.13 -17.04
N ILE A 123 10.09 4.19 -16.76
CA ILE A 123 9.70 5.56 -17.13
C ILE A 123 9.76 5.75 -18.65
N ASP A 124 10.78 5.27 -19.31
CA ASP A 124 10.93 5.33 -20.78
C ASP A 124 9.83 4.55 -21.49
N ALA A 125 9.32 3.49 -20.86
CA ALA A 125 8.13 2.77 -21.32
C ALA A 125 6.80 3.50 -21.06
N GLY A 126 6.82 4.69 -20.49
CA GLY A 126 5.65 5.53 -20.23
C GLY A 126 4.99 5.30 -18.87
N PHE A 127 5.63 4.57 -17.96
CA PHE A 127 5.12 4.33 -16.61
C PHE A 127 5.97 5.10 -15.59
N GLY A 128 5.34 5.96 -14.80
CA GLY A 128 6.01 6.73 -13.74
C GLY A 128 5.89 8.23 -13.94
N PRO A 129 6.65 9.02 -13.17
CA PRO A 129 6.58 10.47 -13.23
C PRO A 129 7.13 10.99 -14.56
N THR A 130 6.34 11.86 -15.21
CA THR A 130 6.64 12.39 -16.55
C THR A 130 7.52 13.66 -16.55
N SER A 131 8.04 14.10 -15.40
CA SER A 131 8.87 15.30 -15.35
C SER A 131 10.29 15.03 -15.86
N HIS A 132 10.75 15.77 -16.87
CA HIS A 132 12.10 15.68 -17.41
C HIS A 132 13.22 15.81 -16.35
N ALA A 133 12.98 16.53 -15.25
CA ALA A 133 13.92 16.67 -14.14
C ALA A 133 14.22 15.36 -13.40
N ILE A 134 13.31 14.40 -13.49
CA ILE A 134 13.48 13.06 -12.89
C ILE A 134 14.13 12.11 -13.90
N GLN A 135 13.86 12.26 -15.19
CA GLN A 135 14.47 11.46 -16.26
C GLN A 135 16.00 11.62 -16.34
N GLU A 136 16.52 12.83 -16.18
CA GLU A 136 17.97 13.05 -16.15
C GLU A 136 18.67 12.42 -14.94
N ALA A 137 17.95 12.25 -13.82
CA ALA A 137 18.47 11.61 -12.62
C ALA A 137 18.42 10.08 -12.64
N LEU A 138 17.70 9.50 -13.59
CA LEU A 138 17.50 8.06 -13.74
C LEU A 138 18.31 7.48 -14.90
N ALA A 139 19.55 7.95 -15.12
CA ALA A 139 20.46 7.25 -15.99
C ALA A 139 20.54 5.77 -15.58
N VAL A 140 20.25 4.88 -16.52
CA VAL A 140 20.23 3.44 -16.29
C VAL A 140 21.59 3.01 -15.75
N SER A 141 21.68 2.84 -14.45
CA SER A 141 22.77 2.07 -13.88
C SER A 141 22.44 0.61 -14.10
N LYS A 142 23.23 -0.08 -14.87
CA LYS A 142 23.18 -1.55 -14.97
C LYS A 142 23.68 -2.21 -13.69
N ASN A 143 24.20 -1.41 -12.79
CA ASN A 143 24.83 -1.86 -11.59
C ASN A 143 23.98 -1.53 -10.38
N ARG A 144 23.87 -2.49 -9.52
CA ARG A 144 23.09 -2.49 -8.30
C ARG A 144 23.67 -1.52 -7.30
N PHE A 145 22.97 -1.34 -6.26
CA PHE A 145 23.44 -0.59 -5.07
C PHE A 145 24.13 -1.55 -4.08
N THR A 146 24.94 -0.98 -3.22
CA THR A 146 25.55 -1.68 -2.08
C THR A 146 25.06 -1.05 -0.78
N LEU A 147 24.59 -1.87 0.16
CA LEU A 147 24.27 -1.44 1.53
C LEU A 147 25.44 -1.73 2.46
N ILE A 148 25.98 -0.68 3.11
CA ILE A 148 27.06 -0.77 4.08
C ILE A 148 26.51 -0.44 5.46
N ASN A 149 26.90 -1.23 6.47
CA ASN A 149 26.53 -1.01 7.88
C ASN A 149 25.00 -0.86 8.09
N GLY A 150 24.18 -1.44 7.23
CA GLY A 150 22.72 -1.48 7.34
C GLY A 150 22.00 -0.18 7.02
N ASN A 151 22.66 0.95 6.84
CA ASN A 151 22.02 2.24 6.54
C ASN A 151 22.82 3.22 5.69
N THR A 152 23.90 2.77 5.08
CA THR A 152 24.65 3.54 4.10
C THR A 152 24.52 2.88 2.74
N LEU A 153 24.02 3.61 1.76
CA LEU A 153 23.83 3.19 0.39
C LEU A 153 24.95 3.76 -0.48
N ILE A 154 25.48 2.93 -1.36
CA ILE A 154 26.29 3.36 -2.51
C ILE A 154 25.59 2.90 -3.78
N LYS A 155 25.35 3.82 -4.70
CA LYS A 155 24.95 3.47 -6.08
C LYS A 155 26.21 3.04 -6.81
N ASN A 156 26.20 1.85 -7.33
CA ASN A 156 27.30 1.37 -8.16
C ASN A 156 27.15 1.89 -9.61
N ASP A 157 28.22 1.82 -10.38
CA ASP A 157 28.25 2.19 -11.80
C ASP A 157 27.50 1.18 -12.69
#